data_eaa393f344d849ce3e1804c3a86ebe98
#
_entry.id   eaa393f344d849ce3e1804c3a86ebe98
#
_cell.length_a   1.000
_cell.length_b   1.000
_cell.length_c   1.000
_cell.angle_alpha   90.00
_cell.angle_beta   90.00
_cell.angle_gamma   90.00
#
_symmetry.space_group_name_H-M   'P 1'
#
loop_
_entity.id
_entity.type
_entity.pdbx_description
1 polymer ?
#
loop_
_entity_poly.entity_id
_entity_poly.type
_entity_poly.pdbx_seq_one_letter_code
_entity_poly.pdbx_strand_id
1 'polypeptide(L)'
;MGYRVLVDENTSPRVAESLRGKRITAEHVHEALSEGVDDDTIAAFARENGSVVLTHDPDFLDPETRSGVPVLYYADDTMDSYEIADRVAELIEWVPDPADLPPLTNLNEWE
;
A
#
# COMPACT_ATOMS: atom_id res chain seq x y z
N MET A 1 -8.17 10.93 -10.52
CA MET A 1 -7.54 11.24 -9.23
C MET A 1 -6.34 10.34 -9.04
N GLY A 2 -5.25 10.88 -8.48
CA GLY A 2 -4.03 10.11 -8.29
C GLY A 2 -4.10 9.16 -7.11
N TYR A 3 -3.12 8.28 -7.02
CA TYR A 3 -2.99 7.35 -5.92
C TYR A 3 -2.49 8.04 -4.66
N ARG A 4 -2.98 7.58 -3.52
CA ARG A 4 -2.39 7.84 -2.21
C ARG A 4 -2.07 6.48 -1.62
N VAL A 5 -0.82 6.24 -1.29
CA VAL A 5 -0.36 4.95 -0.78
C VAL A 5 -0.04 5.09 0.71
N LEU A 6 -0.69 4.29 1.53
CA LEU A 6 -0.37 4.19 2.96
C LEU A 6 0.48 2.94 3.15
N VAL A 7 1.75 3.15 3.51
CA VAL A 7 2.71 2.06 3.68
C VAL A 7 2.60 1.53 5.11
N ASP A 8 2.27 0.24 5.23
CA ASP A 8 2.04 -0.41 6.52
C ASP A 8 3.32 -0.46 7.36
N GLU A 9 3.15 -0.57 8.68
CA GLU A 9 4.27 -0.53 9.62
C GLU A 9 5.29 -1.67 9.43
N ASN A 10 4.86 -2.82 8.89
CA ASN A 10 5.73 -3.95 8.59
C ASN A 10 6.59 -3.74 7.34
N THR A 11 6.30 -2.70 6.58
CA THR A 11 7.05 -2.37 5.37
C THR A 11 8.01 -1.23 5.68
N SER A 12 9.21 -1.29 5.11
CA SER A 12 10.22 -0.27 5.36
C SER A 12 9.72 1.14 4.99
N PRO A 13 10.00 2.16 5.83
CA PRO A 13 9.72 3.54 5.47
C PRO A 13 10.40 3.99 4.17
N ARG A 14 11.47 3.32 3.76
CA ARG A 14 12.15 3.62 2.49
C ARG A 14 11.26 3.41 1.28
N VAL A 15 10.27 2.55 1.39
CA VAL A 15 9.29 2.35 0.31
C VAL A 15 8.50 3.64 0.09
N ALA A 16 8.05 4.28 1.17
CA ALA A 16 7.34 5.56 1.06
C ALA A 16 8.24 6.62 0.43
N GLU A 17 9.50 6.68 0.83
CA GLU A 17 10.46 7.62 0.24
C GLU A 17 10.69 7.36 -1.25
N SER A 18 10.81 6.10 -1.64
CA SER A 18 10.99 5.72 -3.04
C SER A 18 9.78 6.08 -3.89
N LEU A 19 8.58 5.89 -3.34
CA LEU A 19 7.33 6.28 -4.01
C LEU A 19 7.25 7.79 -4.20
N ARG A 20 7.60 8.56 -3.17
CA ARG A 20 7.65 10.02 -3.27
C ARG A 20 8.64 10.49 -4.33
N GLY A 21 9.77 9.80 -4.45
CA GLY A 21 10.76 10.07 -5.49
C GLY A 21 10.23 9.86 -6.90
N LYS A 22 9.20 9.04 -7.06
CA LYS A 22 8.49 8.80 -8.30
C LYS A 22 7.27 9.70 -8.46
N ARG A 23 7.09 10.68 -7.58
CA ARG A 23 5.96 11.61 -7.55
C ARG A 23 4.62 10.93 -7.27
N ILE A 24 4.66 9.83 -6.53
CA ILE A 24 3.48 9.14 -6.04
C ILE A 24 3.26 9.60 -4.61
N THR A 25 2.04 10.04 -4.28
CA THR A 25 1.71 10.44 -2.93
C THR A 25 1.74 9.22 -2.02
N ALA A 26 2.61 9.24 -1.02
CA ALA A 26 2.78 8.11 -0.12
C ALA A 26 3.19 8.58 1.26
N GLU A 27 2.76 7.84 2.29
CA GLU A 27 3.19 8.05 3.66
C GLU A 27 3.28 6.72 4.38
N HIS A 28 4.16 6.64 5.35
CA HIS A 28 4.27 5.45 6.20
C HIS A 28 3.30 5.58 7.38
N VAL A 29 2.79 4.45 7.84
CA VAL A 29 1.86 4.43 8.98
C VAL A 29 2.45 5.17 10.20
N HIS A 30 3.75 5.02 10.45
CA HIS A 30 4.40 5.71 11.58
C HIS A 30 4.42 7.23 11.43
N GLU A 31 4.32 7.75 10.22
CA GLU A 31 4.22 9.20 9.98
C GLU A 31 2.80 9.71 10.15
N ALA A 32 1.83 8.89 9.73
CA ALA A 32 0.42 9.28 9.70
C ALA A 32 -0.31 8.93 11.00
N LEU A 33 0.10 7.87 11.68
CA LEU A 33 -0.56 7.32 12.86
C LEU A 33 0.50 7.01 13.93
N SER A 34 0.04 6.62 15.12
CA SER A 34 0.94 6.18 16.19
C SER A 34 1.46 4.78 15.93
N GLU A 35 2.61 4.45 16.52
CA GLU A 35 3.11 3.07 16.51
C GLU A 35 2.14 2.15 17.22
N GLY A 36 2.08 0.91 16.75
CA GLY A 36 1.31 -0.14 17.39
C GLY A 36 -0.20 -0.07 17.17
N VAL A 37 -0.65 0.75 16.20
CA VAL A 37 -2.07 0.77 15.84
C VAL A 37 -2.46 -0.55 15.18
N ASP A 38 -3.69 -0.97 15.39
CA ASP A 38 -4.17 -2.22 14.82
C ASP A 38 -4.58 -2.05 13.35
N ASP A 39 -4.83 -3.20 12.69
CA ASP A 39 -5.18 -3.22 11.28
C ASP A 39 -6.51 -2.51 10.99
N ASP A 40 -7.46 -2.58 11.92
CA ASP A 40 -8.73 -1.89 11.78
C ASP A 40 -8.55 -0.37 11.73
N THR A 41 -7.64 0.16 12.56
CA THR A 41 -7.32 1.58 12.58
C THR A 41 -6.64 2.01 11.28
N ILE A 42 -5.72 1.18 10.77
CA ILE A 42 -5.04 1.43 9.50
C ILE A 42 -6.04 1.47 8.35
N ALA A 43 -6.93 0.47 8.29
CA ALA A 43 -7.94 0.40 7.24
C ALA A 43 -8.91 1.59 7.30
N ALA A 44 -9.34 1.98 8.50
CA ALA A 44 -10.23 3.13 8.68
C ALA A 44 -9.57 4.42 8.21
N PHE A 45 -8.30 4.62 8.56
CA PHE A 45 -7.54 5.80 8.13
C PHE A 45 -7.42 5.83 6.60
N ALA A 46 -7.08 4.70 6.00
CA ALA A 46 -6.94 4.60 4.55
C ALA A 46 -8.27 4.91 3.85
N ARG A 47 -9.36 4.38 4.37
CA ARG A 47 -10.69 4.63 3.81
C ARG A 47 -11.08 6.10 3.89
N GLU A 48 -10.82 6.74 5.02
CA GLU A 48 -11.14 8.17 5.21
C GLU A 48 -10.34 9.07 4.29
N ASN A 49 -9.12 8.66 3.94
CA ASN A 49 -8.21 9.47 3.14
C ASN A 49 -8.16 9.04 1.67
N GLY A 50 -8.96 8.06 1.27
CA GLY A 50 -8.94 7.55 -0.10
C GLY A 50 -7.61 6.89 -0.48
N SER A 51 -6.93 6.28 0.49
CA SER A 51 -5.63 5.65 0.29
C SER A 51 -5.77 4.18 -0.04
N VAL A 52 -4.76 3.63 -0.72
CA VAL A 52 -4.58 2.18 -0.82
C VAL A 52 -3.52 1.77 0.20
N VAL A 53 -3.64 0.57 0.76
CA VAL A 53 -2.68 0.06 1.75
C VAL A 53 -1.66 -0.81 1.05
N LEU A 54 -0.38 -0.54 1.29
CA LEU A 54 0.73 -1.36 0.80
C LEU A 54 1.32 -2.12 1.98
N THR A 55 1.27 -3.45 1.93
CA THR A 55 1.65 -4.28 3.06
C THR A 55 2.17 -5.65 2.64
N HIS A 56 2.95 -6.29 3.52
CA HIS A 56 3.24 -7.72 3.38
C HIS A 56 2.67 -8.55 4.54
N ASP A 57 1.79 -7.95 5.33
CA ASP A 57 1.14 -8.65 6.44
C ASP A 57 0.00 -9.52 5.90
N PRO A 58 0.07 -10.86 6.07
CA PRO A 58 -0.96 -11.75 5.56
C PRO A 58 -2.34 -11.53 6.17
N ASP A 59 -2.46 -10.81 7.29
CA ASP A 59 -3.76 -10.47 7.87
C ASP A 59 -4.62 -9.66 6.88
N PHE A 60 -4.00 -8.87 6.00
CA PHE A 60 -4.71 -8.10 4.99
C PHE A 60 -5.22 -8.95 3.82
N LEU A 61 -4.90 -10.25 3.79
CA LEU A 61 -5.52 -11.17 2.83
C LEU A 61 -6.96 -11.47 3.21
N ASP A 62 -7.34 -11.20 4.46
CA ASP A 62 -8.71 -11.38 4.93
C ASP A 62 -9.56 -10.17 4.51
N PRO A 63 -10.69 -10.40 3.80
CA PRO A 63 -11.57 -9.31 3.41
C PRO A 63 -12.10 -8.48 4.58
N GLU A 64 -12.29 -9.09 5.74
CA GLU A 64 -12.75 -8.36 6.92
C GLU A 64 -11.70 -7.35 7.39
N THR A 65 -10.43 -7.73 7.36
CA THR A 65 -9.34 -6.83 7.74
C THR A 65 -9.24 -5.66 6.78
N ARG A 66 -9.43 -5.90 5.48
CA ARG A 66 -9.37 -4.84 4.47
C ARG A 66 -10.52 -3.84 4.57
N SER A 67 -11.67 -4.26 5.04
CA SER A 67 -12.84 -3.38 5.23
C SER A 67 -13.17 -2.49 4.02
N GLY A 68 -13.05 -3.04 2.82
CA GLY A 68 -13.35 -2.31 1.58
C GLY A 68 -12.22 -1.43 1.06
N VAL A 69 -11.07 -1.43 1.71
CA VAL A 69 -9.90 -0.66 1.26
C VAL A 69 -9.10 -1.50 0.27
N PRO A 70 -8.72 -0.95 -0.90
CA PRO A 70 -7.82 -1.68 -1.80
C PRO A 70 -6.47 -1.91 -1.15
N VAL A 71 -5.96 -3.14 -1.26
CA VAL A 71 -4.67 -3.53 -0.67
C VAL A 71 -3.73 -3.97 -1.78
N LEU A 72 -2.52 -3.44 -1.74
CA LEU A 72 -1.39 -3.89 -2.55
C LEU A 72 -0.53 -4.76 -1.65
N TYR A 73 -0.52 -6.05 -1.92
CA TYR A 73 0.13 -7.05 -1.08
C TYR A 73 1.37 -7.62 -1.77
N TYR A 74 2.43 -7.80 -1.01
CA TYR A 74 3.59 -8.55 -1.50
C TYR A 74 3.99 -9.58 -0.44
N ALA A 75 4.21 -10.83 -0.90
CA ALA A 75 4.62 -11.92 -0.02
C ALA A 75 6.13 -12.04 0.09
N ASP A 76 6.86 -11.57 -0.92
CA ASP A 76 8.32 -11.67 -0.98
C ASP A 76 8.97 -10.49 -0.28
N ASP A 77 9.38 -10.70 0.97
CA ASP A 77 10.04 -9.68 1.79
C ASP A 77 11.51 -9.48 1.42
N THR A 78 12.02 -10.23 0.42
CA THR A 78 13.37 -10.01 -0.10
C THR A 78 13.43 -8.90 -1.15
N MET A 79 12.28 -8.44 -1.65
CA MET A 79 12.25 -7.29 -2.55
C MET A 79 12.72 -6.05 -1.82
N ASP A 80 13.64 -5.30 -2.45
CA ASP A 80 14.07 -4.04 -1.85
C ASP A 80 13.03 -2.93 -2.11
N SER A 81 13.27 -1.78 -1.47
CA SER A 81 12.34 -0.66 -1.55
C SER A 81 12.15 -0.16 -2.97
N TYR A 82 13.19 -0.20 -3.79
CA TYR A 82 13.11 0.21 -5.19
C TYR A 82 12.25 -0.73 -6.01
N GLU A 83 12.40 -2.03 -5.82
CA GLU A 83 11.59 -3.01 -6.53
C GLU A 83 10.11 -2.86 -6.21
N ILE A 84 9.79 -2.69 -4.92
CA ILE A 84 8.41 -2.50 -4.49
C ILE A 84 7.83 -1.24 -5.12
N ALA A 85 8.57 -0.13 -5.04
CA ALA A 85 8.13 1.13 -5.62
C ALA A 85 7.97 1.06 -7.14
N ASP A 86 8.89 0.36 -7.83
CA ASP A 86 8.79 0.16 -9.28
C ASP A 86 7.55 -0.61 -9.66
N ARG A 87 7.20 -1.65 -8.91
CA ARG A 87 6.00 -2.43 -9.17
C ARG A 87 4.73 -1.63 -8.93
N VAL A 88 4.71 -0.79 -7.90
CA VAL A 88 3.58 0.12 -7.66
C VAL A 88 3.44 1.13 -8.80
N ALA A 89 4.56 1.70 -9.25
CA ALA A 89 4.54 2.66 -10.35
C ALA A 89 4.02 2.02 -11.65
N GLU A 90 4.44 0.79 -11.92
CA GLU A 90 3.98 0.04 -13.09
C GLU A 90 2.48 -0.27 -12.99
N LEU A 91 2.02 -0.66 -11.81
CA LEU A 91 0.60 -0.88 -11.57
C LEU A 91 -0.22 0.39 -11.86
N ILE A 92 0.27 1.54 -11.43
CA ILE A 92 -0.40 2.82 -11.65
C ILE A 92 -0.50 3.14 -13.15
N GLU A 93 0.51 2.78 -13.94
CA GLU A 93 0.45 2.95 -15.40
C GLU A 93 -0.65 2.12 -16.03
N TRP A 94 -0.86 0.90 -15.54
CA TRP A 94 -1.89 0.00 -16.07
C TRP A 94 -3.28 0.29 -15.51
N VAL A 95 -3.37 0.77 -14.28
CA VAL A 95 -4.62 1.09 -13.61
C VAL A 95 -4.51 2.52 -13.04
N PRO A 96 -4.65 3.55 -13.91
CA PRO A 96 -4.42 4.93 -13.48
C PRO A 96 -5.37 5.44 -12.39
N ASP A 97 -6.58 4.88 -12.32
CA ASP A 97 -7.55 5.28 -11.30
C ASP A 97 -7.61 4.21 -10.21
N PRO A 98 -7.28 4.55 -8.95
CA PRO A 98 -7.35 3.58 -7.86
C PRO A 98 -8.74 3.00 -7.64
N ALA A 99 -9.79 3.68 -8.08
CA ALA A 99 -11.16 3.16 -7.98
C ALA A 99 -11.36 1.92 -8.86
N ASP A 100 -10.52 1.71 -9.85
CA ASP A 100 -10.59 0.55 -10.75
C ASP A 100 -9.81 -0.66 -10.22
N LEU A 101 -9.10 -0.52 -9.09
CA LEU A 101 -8.35 -1.63 -8.51
C LEU A 101 -9.29 -2.70 -7.95
N PRO A 102 -8.90 -3.98 -8.08
CA PRO A 102 -9.57 -5.03 -7.32
C PRO A 102 -9.31 -4.85 -5.82
N PRO A 103 -10.06 -5.53 -4.95
CA PRO A 103 -9.84 -5.41 -3.49
C PRO A 103 -8.44 -5.80 -3.04
N LEU A 104 -7.78 -6.69 -3.76
CA LEU A 104 -6.44 -7.17 -3.44
C LEU A 104 -5.63 -7.32 -4.72
N THR A 105 -4.44 -6.73 -4.74
CA THR A 105 -3.48 -6.86 -5.84
C THR A 105 -2.19 -7.45 -5.30
N ASN A 106 -1.72 -8.53 -5.89
CA ASN A 106 -0.46 -9.17 -5.50
C ASN A 106 0.69 -8.63 -6.34
N LEU A 107 1.54 -7.82 -5.72
CA LEU A 107 2.67 -7.20 -6.41
C LEU A 107 3.75 -8.19 -6.83
N ASN A 108 3.82 -9.36 -6.22
CA ASN A 108 4.78 -10.39 -6.62
C ASN A 108 4.51 -10.90 -8.03
N GLU A 109 3.27 -10.86 -8.47
CA GLU A 109 2.86 -11.29 -9.80
C GLU A 109 2.90 -10.15 -10.82
N TRP A 110 3.16 -8.93 -10.36
CA TRP A 110 3.16 -7.75 -11.19
C TRP A 110 4.56 -7.43 -11.69
N GLU A 111 4.75 -7.43 -12.99
CA GLU A 111 6.04 -7.17 -13.62
C GLU A 111 5.98 -6.02 -14.61
#